data_167517e86f0fe449974c9472739b1f0b
#
_entry.id   167517e86f0fe449974c9472739b1f0b
#
_cell.length_a   1.000
_cell.length_b   1.000
_cell.length_c   1.000
_cell.angle_alpha   90.00
_cell.angle_beta   90.00
_cell.angle_gamma   90.00
#
_symmetry.space_group_name_H-M   'P 1'
#
loop_
_entity.id
_entity.type
_entity.pdbx_description
1 polymer ?
#
loop_
_entity_poly.entity_id
_entity_poly.type
_entity_poly.pdbx_seq_one_letter_code
_entity_poly.pdbx_strand_id
1 'polypeptide(L)'
;MAHTSEYDVENKFIDRLEGIGYSFIKMNSYDDVLANFRTQLAKFNEKKLLEKGHAASFSDTEFNRIMIHVDNHSVYESAKILRDKYVLELDDGQTVYLDFFSSDTDRNIYQVTHQVTMDKAHKDDVVYQNRYDVTVLINGLPVVQIELKRPGVEINEAINQINRYRKFSFKGLFRYLQLFVVSNSVQTKYFCNENEMMEGQYNPILKSLVFFWTDEKNVRINDLNSFTGEFFRKASLTEMLDKYMVVKATEPILMVMRPYQIYAVKVAKKRVLESNQSGYVFACTG
;
A
#
# COMPACT_ATOMS: atom_id res chain seq x y z
N MET A 1 -18.69 2.46 30.23
CA MET A 1 -18.04 1.81 29.07
C MET A 1 -16.56 2.13 29.14
N ALA A 2 -15.68 1.12 29.03
CA ALA A 2 -14.25 1.37 29.05
C ALA A 2 -13.87 2.24 27.84
N HIS A 3 -13.09 3.28 28.09
CA HIS A 3 -12.66 4.23 27.08
C HIS A 3 -11.57 3.55 26.20
N THR A 4 -11.95 3.04 25.02
CA THR A 4 -10.99 2.45 24.07
C THR A 4 -10.11 3.56 23.51
N SER A 5 -8.81 3.48 23.73
CA SER A 5 -7.83 4.42 23.17
C SER A 5 -7.55 4.14 21.69
N GLU A 6 -6.99 5.11 20.96
CA GLU A 6 -6.51 4.86 19.58
C GLU A 6 -5.41 3.79 19.57
N TYR A 7 -4.55 3.79 20.57
CA TYR A 7 -3.51 2.77 20.76
C TYR A 7 -4.07 1.35 20.89
N ASP A 8 -5.19 1.17 21.63
CA ASP A 8 -5.85 -0.14 21.74
C ASP A 8 -6.45 -0.59 20.39
N VAL A 9 -6.94 0.35 19.58
CA VAL A 9 -7.46 0.07 18.24
C VAL A 9 -6.32 -0.36 17.33
N GLU A 10 -5.19 0.35 17.35
CA GLU A 10 -3.99 0.01 16.57
C GLU A 10 -3.49 -1.40 16.91
N ASN A 11 -3.29 -1.72 18.19
CA ASN A 11 -2.80 -3.02 18.60
C ASN A 11 -3.73 -4.16 18.17
N LYS A 12 -5.03 -4.03 18.40
CA LYS A 12 -6.02 -5.04 17.94
C LYS A 12 -6.01 -5.23 16.43
N PHE A 13 -5.80 -4.15 15.68
CA PHE A 13 -5.69 -4.22 14.23
C PHE A 13 -4.41 -4.95 13.79
N ILE A 14 -3.28 -4.68 14.45
CA ILE A 14 -2.01 -5.38 14.21
C ILE A 14 -2.15 -6.86 14.54
N ASP A 15 -2.67 -7.21 15.72
CA ASP A 15 -2.92 -8.60 16.13
C ASP A 15 -3.79 -9.34 15.07
N ARG A 16 -4.78 -8.64 14.52
CA ARG A 16 -5.63 -9.20 13.47
C ARG A 16 -4.87 -9.45 12.17
N LEU A 17 -3.99 -8.53 11.77
CA LEU A 17 -3.12 -8.71 10.60
C LEU A 17 -2.15 -9.88 10.81
N GLU A 18 -1.55 -10.01 12.00
CA GLU A 18 -0.70 -11.15 12.33
C GLU A 18 -1.49 -12.47 12.25
N GLY A 19 -2.72 -12.48 12.76
CA GLY A 19 -3.64 -13.62 12.69
C GLY A 19 -3.98 -14.07 11.26
N ILE A 20 -3.81 -13.22 10.25
CA ILE A 20 -3.98 -13.55 8.83
C ILE A 20 -2.64 -13.65 8.08
N GLY A 21 -1.53 -13.71 8.82
CA GLY A 21 -0.20 -14.10 8.35
C GLY A 21 0.73 -12.95 7.98
N TYR A 22 0.49 -11.71 8.43
CA TYR A 22 1.47 -10.63 8.37
C TYR A 22 2.50 -10.81 9.49
N SER A 23 3.72 -10.33 9.27
CA SER A 23 4.74 -10.27 10.31
C SER A 23 4.83 -8.85 10.86
N PHE A 24 4.63 -8.69 12.16
CA PHE A 24 4.87 -7.41 12.81
C PHE A 24 6.37 -7.14 12.92
N ILE A 25 6.79 -5.94 12.47
CA ILE A 25 8.17 -5.45 12.58
C ILE A 25 8.15 -4.07 13.21
N LYS A 26 8.84 -3.93 14.32
CA LYS A 26 8.98 -2.61 14.96
C LYS A 26 9.98 -1.76 14.19
N MET A 27 9.50 -0.66 13.65
CA MET A 27 10.31 0.37 12.99
C MET A 27 9.94 1.73 13.57
N ASN A 28 10.91 2.50 14.03
CA ASN A 28 10.66 3.78 14.69
C ASN A 28 10.98 4.98 13.80
N SER A 29 11.86 4.78 12.82
CA SER A 29 12.40 5.82 11.94
C SER A 29 12.34 5.43 10.47
N TYR A 30 12.60 6.39 9.59
CA TYR A 30 12.75 6.13 8.16
C TYR A 30 13.98 5.25 7.86
N ASP A 31 15.06 5.40 8.63
CA ASP A 31 16.26 4.56 8.47
C ASP A 31 15.96 3.08 8.76
N ASP A 32 15.09 2.79 9.75
CA ASP A 32 14.63 1.43 9.99
C ASP A 32 13.85 0.87 8.79
N VAL A 33 13.03 1.72 8.14
CA VAL A 33 12.29 1.34 6.92
C VAL A 33 13.25 1.03 5.77
N LEU A 34 14.29 1.84 5.57
CA LEU A 34 15.33 1.60 4.56
C LEU A 34 16.09 0.30 4.82
N ALA A 35 16.52 0.06 6.06
CA ALA A 35 17.22 -1.16 6.44
C ALA A 35 16.33 -2.41 6.24
N ASN A 36 15.05 -2.32 6.61
CA ASN A 36 14.09 -3.38 6.38
C ASN A 36 13.89 -3.61 4.86
N PHE A 37 13.73 -2.56 4.06
CA PHE A 37 13.58 -2.68 2.61
C PHE A 37 14.76 -3.40 1.98
N ARG A 38 16.00 -3.01 2.32
CA ARG A 38 17.21 -3.69 1.84
C ARG A 38 17.17 -5.19 2.12
N THR A 39 16.82 -5.55 3.35
CA THR A 39 16.76 -6.94 3.80
C THR A 39 15.65 -7.73 3.10
N GLN A 40 14.44 -7.17 3.04
CA GLN A 40 13.30 -7.87 2.47
C GLN A 40 13.40 -8.00 0.95
N LEU A 41 13.93 -6.99 0.26
CA LEU A 41 14.16 -7.05 -1.18
C LEU A 41 15.17 -8.12 -1.55
N ALA A 42 16.27 -8.24 -0.79
CA ALA A 42 17.24 -9.31 -0.98
C ALA A 42 16.62 -10.69 -0.78
N LYS A 43 15.87 -10.88 0.30
CA LYS A 43 15.13 -12.11 0.59
C LYS A 43 14.11 -12.45 -0.50
N PHE A 44 13.37 -11.48 -0.98
CA PHE A 44 12.37 -11.68 -2.05
C PHE A 44 13.01 -12.12 -3.37
N ASN A 45 14.23 -11.66 -3.65
CA ASN A 45 15.00 -12.02 -4.85
C ASN A 45 16.09 -13.06 -4.59
N GLU A 46 16.11 -13.71 -3.42
CA GLU A 46 17.17 -14.63 -2.97
C GLU A 46 17.53 -15.67 -4.03
N LYS A 47 16.52 -16.35 -4.59
CA LYS A 47 16.74 -17.36 -5.62
C LYS A 47 17.54 -16.81 -6.82
N LYS A 48 17.20 -15.62 -7.30
CA LYS A 48 17.85 -14.97 -8.45
C LYS A 48 19.28 -14.55 -8.13
N LEU A 49 19.53 -14.08 -6.90
CA LEU A 49 20.88 -13.73 -6.43
C LEU A 49 21.76 -14.98 -6.31
N LEU A 50 21.24 -16.05 -5.69
CA LEU A 50 21.96 -17.32 -5.55
C LEU A 50 22.26 -17.98 -6.92
N GLU A 51 21.36 -17.89 -7.90
CA GLU A 51 21.58 -18.37 -9.28
C GLU A 51 22.74 -17.65 -9.98
N LYS A 52 23.13 -16.47 -9.52
CA LYS A 52 24.30 -15.70 -9.96
C LYS A 52 25.55 -15.96 -9.11
N GLY A 53 25.47 -16.86 -8.13
CA GLY A 53 26.53 -17.08 -7.15
C GLY A 53 26.72 -15.94 -6.15
N HIS A 54 25.76 -15.01 -6.08
CA HIS A 54 25.77 -13.86 -5.21
C HIS A 54 25.10 -14.20 -3.85
N ALA A 55 25.55 -13.58 -2.78
CA ALA A 55 24.89 -13.70 -1.47
C ALA A 55 23.45 -13.16 -1.53
N ALA A 56 22.56 -13.67 -0.67
CA ALA A 56 21.19 -13.16 -0.50
C ALA A 56 21.18 -11.83 0.29
N SER A 57 22.03 -10.90 -0.10
CA SER A 57 22.17 -9.56 0.51
C SER A 57 22.74 -8.60 -0.53
N PHE A 58 22.56 -7.32 -0.35
CA PHE A 58 23.16 -6.28 -1.20
C PHE A 58 24.30 -5.59 -0.49
N SER A 59 25.39 -5.29 -1.21
CA SER A 59 26.42 -4.35 -0.74
C SER A 59 25.86 -2.93 -0.62
N ASP A 60 26.60 -2.02 0.00
CA ASP A 60 26.19 -0.62 0.07
C ASP A 60 26.13 0.03 -1.33
N THR A 61 27.06 -0.34 -2.21
CA THR A 61 27.11 0.15 -3.59
C THR A 61 25.90 -0.35 -4.39
N GLU A 62 25.59 -1.63 -4.30
CA GLU A 62 24.42 -2.24 -4.96
C GLU A 62 23.12 -1.64 -4.42
N PHE A 63 23.00 -1.49 -3.10
CA PHE A 63 21.81 -0.88 -2.50
C PHE A 63 21.65 0.58 -2.91
N ASN A 64 22.74 1.35 -3.03
CA ASN A 64 22.69 2.72 -3.55
C ASN A 64 22.19 2.75 -5.00
N ARG A 65 22.62 1.81 -5.88
CA ARG A 65 22.08 1.70 -7.25
C ARG A 65 20.57 1.42 -7.23
N ILE A 66 20.12 0.54 -6.35
CA ILE A 66 18.67 0.29 -6.15
C ILE A 66 17.96 1.56 -5.70
N MET A 67 18.50 2.29 -4.72
CA MET A 67 17.88 3.52 -4.21
C MET A 67 17.82 4.62 -5.26
N ILE A 68 18.83 4.76 -6.12
CA ILE A 68 18.78 5.69 -7.28
C ILE A 68 17.61 5.34 -8.20
N HIS A 69 17.31 4.04 -8.38
CA HIS A 69 16.18 3.61 -9.22
C HIS A 69 14.82 3.79 -8.55
N VAL A 70 14.72 3.65 -7.22
CA VAL A 70 13.42 3.63 -6.53
C VAL A 70 13.04 4.95 -5.87
N ASP A 71 13.98 5.87 -5.64
CA ASP A 71 13.73 7.14 -4.93
C ASP A 71 13.39 8.29 -5.88
N ASN A 72 12.83 9.35 -5.33
CA ASN A 72 12.51 10.62 -6.02
C ASN A 72 11.51 10.53 -7.18
N HIS A 73 10.62 9.54 -7.15
CA HIS A 73 9.54 9.38 -8.11
C HIS A 73 8.21 9.93 -7.60
N SER A 74 7.31 10.25 -8.52
CA SER A 74 5.90 10.48 -8.22
C SER A 74 5.22 9.17 -7.76
N VAL A 75 4.05 9.29 -7.14
CA VAL A 75 3.24 8.10 -6.78
C VAL A 75 2.92 7.25 -8.02
N TYR A 76 2.65 7.90 -9.15
CA TYR A 76 2.39 7.22 -10.43
C TYR A 76 3.60 6.42 -10.91
N GLU A 77 4.79 7.02 -10.91
CA GLU A 77 6.03 6.35 -11.31
C GLU A 77 6.38 5.22 -10.34
N SER A 78 6.27 5.45 -9.03
CA SER A 78 6.47 4.41 -8.01
C SER A 78 5.51 3.24 -8.19
N ALA A 79 4.25 3.50 -8.59
CA ALA A 79 3.28 2.44 -8.90
C ALA A 79 3.69 1.61 -10.13
N LYS A 80 4.37 2.19 -11.11
CA LYS A 80 4.94 1.47 -12.26
C LYS A 80 6.15 0.66 -11.83
N ILE A 81 7.12 1.30 -11.18
CA ILE A 81 8.34 0.64 -10.69
C ILE A 81 8.00 -0.58 -9.83
N LEU A 82 7.00 -0.48 -8.94
CA LEU A 82 6.55 -1.60 -8.13
C LEU A 82 6.21 -2.85 -8.96
N ARG A 83 5.72 -2.68 -10.19
CA ARG A 83 5.25 -3.77 -11.08
C ARG A 83 6.27 -4.16 -12.15
N ASP A 84 7.29 -3.34 -12.35
CA ASP A 84 8.34 -3.55 -13.34
C ASP A 84 9.52 -4.32 -12.74
N LYS A 85 10.41 -4.79 -13.62
CA LYS A 85 11.69 -5.40 -13.24
C LYS A 85 12.78 -4.36 -13.30
N TYR A 86 13.69 -4.41 -12.35
CA TYR A 86 14.89 -3.60 -12.35
C TYR A 86 16.11 -4.45 -12.70
N VAL A 87 16.95 -3.97 -13.61
CA VAL A 87 18.23 -4.60 -13.95
C VAL A 87 19.30 -4.01 -13.05
N LEU A 88 19.73 -4.78 -12.05
CA LEU A 88 20.81 -4.39 -11.15
C LEU A 88 22.14 -4.97 -11.68
N GLU A 89 23.14 -4.13 -11.82
CA GLU A 89 24.53 -4.53 -11.98
C GLU A 89 25.13 -4.81 -10.59
N LEU A 90 25.60 -6.05 -10.41
CA LEU A 90 26.26 -6.48 -9.18
C LEU A 90 27.72 -5.97 -9.16
N ASP A 91 28.35 -5.98 -7.97
CA ASP A 91 29.73 -5.48 -7.81
C ASP A 91 30.77 -6.31 -8.57
N ASP A 92 30.46 -7.55 -8.94
CA ASP A 92 31.30 -8.42 -9.78
C ASP A 92 31.07 -8.23 -11.30
N GLY A 93 30.22 -7.27 -11.70
CA GLY A 93 29.88 -6.96 -13.08
C GLY A 93 28.79 -7.85 -13.69
N GLN A 94 28.26 -8.83 -12.96
CA GLN A 94 27.10 -9.58 -13.42
C GLN A 94 25.81 -8.74 -13.30
N THR A 95 24.75 -9.14 -14.01
CA THR A 95 23.44 -8.49 -13.91
C THR A 95 22.39 -9.44 -13.36
N VAL A 96 21.48 -8.91 -12.53
CA VAL A 96 20.32 -9.60 -12.01
C VAL A 96 19.05 -8.79 -12.22
N TYR A 97 17.95 -9.47 -12.56
CA TYR A 97 16.64 -8.84 -12.72
C TYR A 97 15.86 -8.90 -11.41
N LEU A 98 15.82 -7.82 -10.68
CA LEU A 98 15.05 -7.73 -9.42
C LEU A 98 13.57 -7.52 -9.71
N ASP A 99 12.73 -8.21 -8.95
CA ASP A 99 11.30 -7.90 -8.81
C ASP A 99 11.11 -7.12 -7.50
N PHE A 100 10.15 -6.19 -7.48
CA PHE A 100 9.72 -5.49 -6.27
C PHE A 100 8.40 -6.05 -5.72
N PHE A 101 7.61 -6.68 -6.59
CA PHE A 101 6.30 -7.24 -6.27
C PHE A 101 6.03 -8.47 -7.15
N SER A 102 5.17 -9.38 -6.68
CA SER A 102 4.69 -10.53 -7.45
C SER A 102 3.17 -10.62 -7.43
N SER A 103 2.58 -10.96 -8.58
CA SER A 103 1.17 -11.36 -8.66
C SER A 103 0.88 -12.71 -7.97
N ASP A 104 1.91 -13.51 -7.74
CA ASP A 104 1.83 -14.71 -6.91
C ASP A 104 1.91 -14.32 -5.43
N THR A 105 0.78 -14.50 -4.74
CA THR A 105 0.63 -14.15 -3.33
C THR A 105 1.68 -14.79 -2.43
N ASP A 106 2.00 -16.06 -2.67
CA ASP A 106 2.88 -16.84 -1.78
C ASP A 106 4.36 -16.45 -1.91
N ARG A 107 4.73 -15.75 -2.98
CA ARG A 107 6.08 -15.21 -3.16
C ARG A 107 6.32 -13.95 -2.37
N ASN A 108 5.29 -13.17 -2.07
CA ASN A 108 5.44 -11.89 -1.39
C ASN A 108 5.64 -12.04 0.12
N ILE A 109 6.41 -11.14 0.69
CA ILE A 109 6.65 -11.01 2.13
C ILE A 109 5.77 -9.88 2.66
N TYR A 110 4.81 -10.21 3.52
CA TYR A 110 3.83 -9.26 4.08
C TYR A 110 4.23 -8.88 5.49
N GLN A 111 4.38 -7.60 5.71
CA GLN A 111 4.76 -7.04 7.00
C GLN A 111 3.79 -5.93 7.41
N VAL A 112 3.71 -5.69 8.71
CA VAL A 112 3.03 -4.55 9.31
C VAL A 112 3.95 -3.88 10.32
N THR A 113 3.92 -2.55 10.34
CA THR A 113 4.56 -1.72 11.35
C THR A 113 3.62 -0.62 11.81
N HIS A 114 3.94 0.02 12.92
CA HIS A 114 3.20 1.17 13.40
C HIS A 114 4.13 2.25 13.94
N GLN A 115 3.56 3.45 14.10
CA GLN A 115 4.20 4.56 14.79
C GLN A 115 5.55 4.98 14.19
N VAL A 116 5.74 4.77 12.87
CA VAL A 116 6.95 5.22 12.17
C VAL A 116 6.99 6.75 12.19
N THR A 117 8.08 7.30 12.70
CA THR A 117 8.32 8.73 12.73
C THR A 117 9.15 9.13 11.52
N MET A 118 8.65 10.09 10.75
CA MET A 118 9.41 10.71 9.67
C MET A 118 10.20 11.90 10.20
N ASP A 119 11.35 12.16 9.58
CA ASP A 119 12.15 13.33 9.91
C ASP A 119 11.35 14.62 9.82
N LYS A 120 11.74 15.57 10.67
CA LYS A 120 11.08 16.86 10.79
C LYS A 120 11.11 17.60 9.46
N ALA A 121 9.96 17.83 8.86
CA ALA A 121 9.83 18.73 7.73
C ALA A 121 9.75 20.17 8.29
N HIS A 122 10.67 21.04 7.86
CA HIS A 122 10.64 22.47 8.17
C HIS A 122 9.89 23.20 7.06
N LYS A 123 8.80 23.88 7.41
CA LYS A 123 8.16 24.85 6.55
C LYS A 123 7.66 26.01 7.43
N ASP A 124 8.03 27.23 7.08
CA ASP A 124 7.57 28.46 7.73
C ASP A 124 7.76 28.44 9.28
N ASP A 125 8.95 28.04 9.76
CA ASP A 125 9.33 27.92 11.18
C ASP A 125 8.50 26.89 12.00
N VAL A 126 7.61 26.12 11.38
CA VAL A 126 6.85 25.06 12.02
C VAL A 126 7.50 23.70 11.75
N VAL A 127 7.84 23.00 12.84
CA VAL A 127 8.41 21.66 12.78
C VAL A 127 7.26 20.65 12.80
N TYR A 128 7.00 19.98 11.68
CA TYR A 128 6.05 18.88 11.61
C TYR A 128 6.77 17.56 11.85
N GLN A 129 6.52 16.93 12.99
CA GLN A 129 6.90 15.55 13.23
C GLN A 129 5.64 14.70 13.02
N ASN A 130 5.55 14.01 11.88
CA ASN A 130 4.43 13.13 11.60
C ASN A 130 4.78 11.70 12.02
N ARG A 131 3.86 11.09 12.72
CA ARG A 131 3.91 9.71 13.15
C ARG A 131 2.73 8.98 12.50
N TYR A 132 3.05 7.95 11.73
CA TYR A 132 2.06 7.18 10.99
C TYR A 132 1.48 6.08 11.86
N ASP A 133 0.15 5.96 11.93
CA ASP A 133 -0.51 4.99 12.80
C ASP A 133 -0.09 3.57 12.44
N VAL A 134 -0.54 3.03 11.32
CA VAL A 134 -0.15 1.68 10.87
C VAL A 134 0.21 1.70 9.39
N THR A 135 1.29 1.01 9.03
CA THR A 135 1.75 0.86 7.65
C THR A 135 1.88 -0.62 7.31
N VAL A 136 1.27 -1.03 6.19
CA VAL A 136 1.46 -2.36 5.60
C VAL A 136 2.53 -2.28 4.52
N LEU A 137 3.46 -3.24 4.58
CA LEU A 137 4.55 -3.36 3.62
C LEU A 137 4.47 -4.69 2.87
N ILE A 138 4.86 -4.67 1.60
CA ILE A 138 5.09 -5.88 0.80
C ILE A 138 6.52 -5.82 0.28
N ASN A 139 7.28 -6.89 0.54
CA ASN A 139 8.69 -7.00 0.17
C ASN A 139 9.55 -5.82 0.68
N GLY A 140 9.15 -5.27 1.85
CA GLY A 140 9.79 -4.12 2.47
C GLY A 140 9.32 -2.74 1.97
N LEU A 141 8.51 -2.66 0.90
CA LEU A 141 7.95 -1.40 0.40
C LEU A 141 6.62 -1.07 1.08
N PRO A 142 6.43 0.15 1.60
CA PRO A 142 5.14 0.62 2.10
C PRO A 142 4.10 0.66 0.97
N VAL A 143 2.98 -0.06 1.11
CA VAL A 143 1.94 -0.12 0.05
C VAL A 143 0.57 0.35 0.52
N VAL A 144 0.27 0.24 1.81
CA VAL A 144 -0.98 0.75 2.40
C VAL A 144 -0.66 1.52 3.69
N GLN A 145 -1.18 2.72 3.80
CA GLN A 145 -1.20 3.48 5.05
C GLN A 145 -2.58 3.44 5.67
N ILE A 146 -2.64 3.14 6.94
CA ILE A 146 -3.88 3.05 7.71
C ILE A 146 -3.88 4.13 8.79
N GLU A 147 -4.94 4.90 8.87
CA GLU A 147 -5.15 5.91 9.90
C GLU A 147 -6.37 5.52 10.74
N LEU A 148 -6.16 5.38 12.03
CA LEU A 148 -7.13 4.86 12.97
C LEU A 148 -7.58 5.94 13.96
N LYS A 149 -8.88 5.99 14.21
CA LYS A 149 -9.50 6.82 15.23
C LYS A 149 -10.30 5.96 16.20
N ARG A 150 -10.40 6.41 17.43
CA ARG A 150 -11.27 5.76 18.42
C ARG A 150 -12.73 5.84 18.00
N PRO A 151 -13.59 4.92 18.47
CA PRO A 151 -15.03 5.02 18.26
C PRO A 151 -15.60 6.35 18.77
N GLY A 152 -16.50 6.93 17.98
CA GLY A 152 -17.11 8.24 18.29
C GLY A 152 -16.41 9.44 17.66
N VAL A 153 -15.22 9.26 17.07
CA VAL A 153 -14.53 10.28 16.26
C VAL A 153 -15.04 10.22 14.82
N GLU A 154 -15.23 11.36 14.20
CA GLU A 154 -15.66 11.44 12.80
C GLU A 154 -14.54 10.93 11.85
N ILE A 155 -14.91 10.06 10.92
CA ILE A 155 -13.94 9.46 9.97
C ILE A 155 -13.26 10.50 9.09
N ASN A 156 -13.88 11.67 8.90
CA ASN A 156 -13.28 12.77 8.13
C ASN A 156 -12.01 13.32 8.80
N GLU A 157 -11.84 13.18 10.10
CA GLU A 157 -10.60 13.58 10.79
C GLU A 157 -9.40 12.72 10.31
N ALA A 158 -9.60 11.41 10.16
CA ALA A 158 -8.60 10.52 9.62
C ALA A 158 -8.25 10.86 8.15
N ILE A 159 -9.25 11.17 7.32
CA ILE A 159 -9.04 11.62 5.93
C ILE A 159 -8.22 12.92 5.90
N ASN A 160 -8.55 13.88 6.76
CA ASN A 160 -7.81 15.15 6.85
C ASN A 160 -6.36 14.93 7.31
N GLN A 161 -6.12 13.94 8.17
CA GLN A 161 -4.79 13.59 8.63
C GLN A 161 -3.95 12.98 7.48
N ILE A 162 -4.52 12.04 6.71
CA ILE A 162 -3.88 11.51 5.50
C ILE A 162 -3.57 12.64 4.51
N ASN A 163 -4.50 13.56 4.28
CA ASN A 163 -4.28 14.72 3.40
C ASN A 163 -3.09 15.57 3.85
N ARG A 164 -2.94 15.75 5.17
CA ARG A 164 -1.80 16.48 5.75
C ARG A 164 -0.48 15.70 5.50
N TYR A 165 -0.47 14.37 5.69
CA TYR A 165 0.69 13.54 5.43
C TYR A 165 1.09 13.55 3.95
N ARG A 166 0.14 13.43 3.03
CA ARG A 166 0.39 13.54 1.58
C ARG A 166 1.06 14.86 1.22
N LYS A 167 0.64 15.94 1.85
CA LYS A 167 1.17 17.29 1.57
C LYS A 167 2.59 17.49 2.09
N PHE A 168 2.97 16.90 3.22
CA PHE A 168 4.17 17.32 3.94
C PHE A 168 5.16 16.19 4.25
N SER A 169 4.75 14.92 4.20
CA SER A 169 5.52 13.85 4.88
C SER A 169 5.83 12.63 4.05
N PHE A 170 5.00 12.25 3.09
CA PHE A 170 5.27 11.06 2.29
C PHE A 170 6.40 11.33 1.29
N LYS A 171 7.61 10.89 1.67
CA LYS A 171 8.86 11.02 0.90
C LYS A 171 9.54 9.65 0.78
N GLY A 172 10.50 9.55 -0.11
CA GLY A 172 11.27 8.32 -0.30
C GLY A 172 10.38 7.11 -0.55
N LEU A 173 10.62 6.02 0.16
CA LEU A 173 9.83 4.77 0.00
C LEU A 173 8.33 4.93 0.29
N PHE A 174 7.89 5.94 1.06
CA PHE A 174 6.46 6.20 1.26
C PHE A 174 5.75 6.73 0.00
N ARG A 175 6.46 7.01 -1.09
CA ARG A 175 5.89 7.25 -2.42
C ARG A 175 5.28 5.98 -3.04
N TYR A 176 5.66 4.80 -2.55
CA TYR A 176 5.09 3.52 -2.96
C TYR A 176 3.73 3.21 -2.34
N LEU A 177 3.25 4.04 -1.41
CA LEU A 177 1.89 3.93 -0.89
C LEU A 177 0.88 4.04 -2.03
N GLN A 178 0.15 2.95 -2.27
CA GLN A 178 -0.88 2.87 -3.31
C GLN A 178 -2.26 3.17 -2.76
N LEU A 179 -2.51 2.77 -1.52
CA LEU A 179 -3.81 2.78 -0.89
C LEU A 179 -3.75 3.42 0.50
N PHE A 180 -4.84 4.07 0.83
CA PHE A 180 -5.13 4.52 2.19
C PHE A 180 -6.37 3.82 2.72
N VAL A 181 -6.32 3.48 4.00
CA VAL A 181 -7.47 2.98 4.77
C VAL A 181 -7.67 3.89 5.97
N VAL A 182 -8.89 4.29 6.21
CA VAL A 182 -9.28 5.10 7.37
C VAL A 182 -10.39 4.40 8.14
N SER A 183 -10.29 4.38 9.47
CA SER A 183 -11.30 3.74 10.30
C SER A 183 -11.46 4.44 11.65
N ASN A 184 -12.71 4.46 12.13
CA ASN A 184 -13.03 4.75 13.53
C ASN A 184 -13.59 3.52 14.25
N SER A 185 -13.20 2.32 13.81
CA SER A 185 -13.67 1.00 14.24
C SER A 185 -15.09 0.64 13.79
N VAL A 186 -16.00 1.61 13.66
CA VAL A 186 -17.40 1.41 13.25
C VAL A 186 -17.56 1.58 11.74
N GLN A 187 -16.83 2.52 11.19
CA GLN A 187 -16.79 2.78 9.76
C GLN A 187 -15.36 2.66 9.27
N THR A 188 -15.18 1.88 8.21
CA THR A 188 -13.89 1.72 7.53
C THR A 188 -14.05 2.02 6.06
N LYS A 189 -13.17 2.85 5.53
CA LYS A 189 -13.16 3.24 4.12
C LYS A 189 -11.75 3.14 3.56
N TYR A 190 -11.67 2.97 2.25
CA TYR A 190 -10.40 2.98 1.53
C TYR A 190 -10.46 3.90 0.31
N PHE A 191 -9.28 4.34 -0.12
CA PHE A 191 -9.12 5.17 -1.31
C PHE A 191 -7.69 5.05 -1.84
N CYS A 192 -7.53 5.50 -3.07
CA CYS A 192 -6.24 5.50 -3.74
C CYS A 192 -5.37 6.68 -3.28
N ASN A 193 -4.06 6.48 -3.29
CA ASN A 193 -3.11 7.57 -3.28
C ASN A 193 -3.06 8.18 -4.67
N GLU A 194 -4.03 9.05 -4.96
CA GLU A 194 -4.07 9.77 -6.22
C GLU A 194 -2.88 10.71 -6.34
N ASN A 195 -2.57 11.01 -7.58
CA ASN A 195 -1.41 11.78 -7.95
C ASN A 195 -1.22 13.03 -7.10
N GLU A 196 0.05 13.27 -6.87
CA GLU A 196 0.49 14.54 -6.36
C GLU A 196 0.27 15.64 -7.40
N MET A 197 0.09 16.75 -6.83
CA MET A 197 0.17 18.06 -7.42
C MET A 197 1.17 18.18 -8.57
N MET A 198 0.78 18.79 -9.63
CA MET A 198 1.66 19.68 -10.37
C MET A 198 2.17 20.74 -9.40
N GLU A 199 3.46 21.10 -9.49
CA GLU A 199 4.13 22.04 -8.58
C GLU A 199 3.22 23.14 -8.07
N GLY A 200 3.01 23.18 -6.75
CA GLY A 200 2.31 24.25 -6.05
C GLY A 200 0.80 24.09 -5.83
N GLN A 201 0.13 23.08 -6.37
CA GLN A 201 -1.32 22.89 -6.17
C GLN A 201 -1.62 21.58 -5.44
N TYR A 202 -2.18 21.67 -4.25
CA TYR A 202 -2.63 20.53 -3.45
C TYR A 202 -4.07 20.16 -3.83
N ASN A 203 -4.27 18.94 -4.34
CA ASN A 203 -5.60 18.37 -4.54
C ASN A 203 -6.01 17.54 -3.32
N PRO A 204 -6.95 18.01 -2.49
CA PRO A 204 -7.48 17.20 -1.41
C PRO A 204 -8.20 15.98 -1.99
N ILE A 205 -8.17 14.87 -1.25
CA ILE A 205 -8.92 13.67 -1.62
C ILE A 205 -10.38 14.03 -1.73
N LEU A 206 -10.96 13.79 -2.91
CA LEU A 206 -12.37 14.02 -3.14
C LEU A 206 -13.19 12.97 -2.36
N LYS A 207 -14.19 13.40 -1.61
CA LYS A 207 -15.06 12.49 -0.84
C LYS A 207 -15.75 11.44 -1.73
N SER A 208 -15.96 11.74 -3.00
CA SER A 208 -16.52 10.82 -4.01
C SER A 208 -15.61 9.67 -4.38
N LEU A 209 -14.32 9.76 -4.05
CA LEU A 209 -13.29 8.75 -4.32
C LEU A 209 -12.89 7.96 -3.07
N VAL A 210 -13.63 8.11 -1.99
CA VAL A 210 -13.48 7.37 -0.73
C VAL A 210 -14.60 6.33 -0.63
N PHE A 211 -14.24 5.04 -0.66
CA PHE A 211 -15.17 3.94 -0.84
C PHE A 211 -15.30 3.10 0.42
N PHE A 212 -16.49 2.51 0.62
CA PHE A 212 -16.66 1.37 1.50
C PHE A 212 -16.28 0.10 0.76
N TRP A 213 -15.73 -0.87 1.46
CA TRP A 213 -15.62 -2.22 0.93
C TRP A 213 -16.99 -2.89 0.98
N THR A 214 -17.27 -3.78 0.02
CA THR A 214 -18.52 -4.54 -0.01
C THR A 214 -18.22 -6.02 -0.29
N ASP A 215 -19.17 -6.87 0.01
CA ASP A 215 -19.18 -8.25 -0.47
C ASP A 215 -19.68 -8.35 -1.93
N GLU A 216 -19.75 -9.57 -2.45
CA GLU A 216 -20.23 -9.86 -3.81
C GLU A 216 -21.70 -9.46 -4.06
N LYS A 217 -22.50 -9.31 -2.99
CA LYS A 217 -23.89 -8.87 -3.03
C LYS A 217 -24.03 -7.37 -2.84
N ASN A 218 -22.92 -6.64 -2.87
CA ASN A 218 -22.83 -5.20 -2.64
C ASN A 218 -23.28 -4.78 -1.23
N VAL A 219 -23.21 -5.69 -0.24
CA VAL A 219 -23.45 -5.38 1.17
C VAL A 219 -22.18 -4.75 1.75
N ARG A 220 -22.32 -3.60 2.39
CA ARG A 220 -21.17 -2.87 2.96
C ARG A 220 -20.58 -3.58 4.16
N ILE A 221 -19.26 -3.63 4.18
CA ILE A 221 -18.45 -4.12 5.30
C ILE A 221 -17.88 -2.88 6.00
N ASN A 222 -18.52 -2.49 7.09
CA ASN A 222 -18.23 -1.22 7.76
C ASN A 222 -17.21 -1.36 8.89
N ASP A 223 -17.35 -2.38 9.74
CA ASP A 223 -16.49 -2.52 10.90
C ASP A 223 -15.06 -2.93 10.52
N LEU A 224 -14.08 -2.43 11.30
CA LEU A 224 -12.67 -2.63 11.04
C LEU A 224 -12.26 -4.11 11.04
N ASN A 225 -12.84 -4.93 11.92
CA ASN A 225 -12.44 -6.34 12.04
C ASN A 225 -12.86 -7.17 10.83
N SER A 226 -14.12 -7.03 10.38
CA SER A 226 -14.63 -7.68 9.17
C SER A 226 -13.90 -7.17 7.92
N PHE A 227 -13.69 -5.85 7.84
CA PHE A 227 -12.91 -5.24 6.76
C PHE A 227 -11.50 -5.84 6.68
N THR A 228 -10.81 -5.97 7.82
CA THR A 228 -9.47 -6.54 7.86
C THR A 228 -9.45 -7.97 7.35
N GLY A 229 -10.42 -8.79 7.77
CA GLY A 229 -10.53 -10.20 7.36
C GLY A 229 -10.82 -10.39 5.87
N GLU A 230 -11.36 -9.39 5.18
CA GLU A 230 -11.68 -9.47 3.76
C GLU A 230 -10.67 -8.71 2.88
N PHE A 231 -10.42 -7.45 3.20
CA PHE A 231 -9.58 -6.57 2.38
C PHE A 231 -8.09 -6.90 2.50
N PHE A 232 -7.61 -7.21 3.73
CA PHE A 232 -6.19 -7.49 4.00
C PHE A 232 -5.82 -8.97 3.89
N ARG A 233 -6.73 -9.88 3.50
CA ARG A 233 -6.27 -11.22 3.11
C ARG A 233 -5.16 -11.07 2.07
N LYS A 234 -4.05 -11.78 2.24
CA LYS A 234 -2.87 -11.66 1.35
C LYS A 234 -3.26 -11.73 -0.12
N ALA A 235 -4.11 -12.70 -0.49
CA ALA A 235 -4.60 -12.84 -1.86
C ALA A 235 -5.44 -11.64 -2.32
N SER A 236 -6.31 -11.10 -1.45
CA SER A 236 -7.14 -9.93 -1.78
C SER A 236 -6.29 -8.67 -1.99
N LEU A 237 -5.33 -8.41 -1.08
CA LEU A 237 -4.46 -7.25 -1.20
C LEU A 237 -3.53 -7.38 -2.42
N THR A 238 -2.95 -8.56 -2.68
CA THR A 238 -2.14 -8.81 -3.86
C THR A 238 -2.94 -8.56 -5.13
N GLU A 239 -4.15 -9.13 -5.21
CA GLU A 239 -5.01 -8.97 -6.37
C GLU A 239 -5.46 -7.51 -6.56
N MET A 240 -5.70 -6.78 -5.46
CA MET A 240 -5.99 -5.35 -5.50
C MET A 240 -4.84 -4.57 -6.15
N LEU A 241 -3.62 -4.77 -5.67
CA LEU A 241 -2.44 -4.08 -6.16
C LEU A 241 -2.06 -4.49 -7.59
N ASP A 242 -2.25 -5.76 -7.96
CA ASP A 242 -1.90 -6.30 -9.28
C ASP A 242 -2.92 -5.92 -10.37
N LYS A 243 -4.23 -6.05 -10.06
CA LYS A 243 -5.28 -6.05 -11.09
C LYS A 243 -6.26 -4.90 -10.99
N TYR A 244 -6.48 -4.33 -9.78
CA TYR A 244 -7.56 -3.37 -9.54
C TYR A 244 -7.06 -1.96 -9.25
N MET A 245 -5.74 -1.77 -9.25
CA MET A 245 -5.13 -0.45 -9.36
C MET A 245 -4.95 -0.12 -10.84
N VAL A 246 -5.50 1.01 -11.27
CA VAL A 246 -5.43 1.47 -12.66
C VAL A 246 -4.40 2.56 -12.76
N VAL A 247 -3.37 2.32 -13.57
CA VAL A 247 -2.32 3.28 -13.89
C VAL A 247 -2.67 3.93 -15.23
N LYS A 248 -3.22 5.15 -15.21
CA LYS A 248 -3.69 5.84 -16.42
C LYS A 248 -2.51 6.59 -17.05
N ALA A 249 -2.07 6.17 -18.24
CA ALA A 249 -0.88 6.74 -18.90
C ALA A 249 -1.11 8.09 -19.56
N THR A 250 -2.34 8.37 -20.05
CA THR A 250 -2.69 9.63 -20.73
C THR A 250 -2.72 10.83 -19.78
N GLU A 251 -3.10 10.59 -18.55
CA GLU A 251 -2.98 11.50 -17.41
C GLU A 251 -2.28 10.69 -16.33
N PRO A 252 -1.05 11.05 -15.89
CA PRO A 252 -0.29 10.18 -14.97
C PRO A 252 -0.95 10.14 -13.58
N ILE A 253 -2.05 9.42 -13.46
CA ILE A 253 -2.79 9.21 -12.22
C ILE A 253 -2.93 7.73 -11.88
N LEU A 254 -2.98 7.45 -10.59
CA LEU A 254 -3.29 6.15 -10.02
C LEU A 254 -4.74 6.16 -9.52
N MET A 255 -5.49 5.15 -9.87
CA MET A 255 -6.89 4.98 -9.42
C MET A 255 -7.10 3.58 -8.86
N VAL A 256 -8.09 3.43 -8.00
CA VAL A 256 -8.53 2.11 -7.50
C VAL A 256 -9.96 1.84 -7.95
N MET A 257 -10.20 0.62 -8.40
CA MET A 257 -11.55 0.19 -8.78
C MET A 257 -12.47 0.11 -7.55
N ARG A 258 -13.74 0.48 -7.75
CA ARG A 258 -14.79 0.31 -6.73
C ARG A 258 -15.14 -1.18 -6.57
N PRO A 259 -15.61 -1.64 -5.41
CA PRO A 259 -15.90 -3.06 -5.17
C PRO A 259 -16.82 -3.67 -6.23
N TYR A 260 -17.93 -3.00 -6.59
CA TYR A 260 -18.86 -3.51 -7.62
C TYR A 260 -18.18 -3.68 -8.99
N GLN A 261 -17.21 -2.83 -9.34
CA GLN A 261 -16.44 -2.96 -10.58
C GLN A 261 -15.53 -4.19 -10.52
N ILE A 262 -14.88 -4.42 -9.36
CA ILE A 262 -14.04 -5.60 -9.13
C ILE A 262 -14.86 -6.88 -9.30
N TYR A 263 -16.02 -6.97 -8.66
CA TYR A 263 -16.89 -8.14 -8.79
C TYR A 263 -17.43 -8.33 -10.20
N ALA A 264 -17.80 -7.23 -10.88
CA ALA A 264 -18.22 -7.29 -12.28
C ALA A 264 -17.13 -7.86 -13.19
N VAL A 265 -15.88 -7.39 -13.02
CA VAL A 265 -14.73 -7.92 -13.78
C VAL A 265 -14.47 -9.39 -13.45
N LYS A 266 -14.55 -9.81 -12.18
CA LYS A 266 -14.40 -11.22 -11.78
C LYS A 266 -15.44 -12.11 -12.45
N VAL A 267 -16.70 -11.72 -12.42
CA VAL A 267 -17.80 -12.48 -13.05
C VAL A 267 -17.65 -12.53 -14.55
N ALA A 268 -17.34 -11.39 -15.19
CA ALA A 268 -17.13 -11.33 -16.63
C ALA A 268 -15.96 -12.23 -17.07
N LYS A 269 -14.81 -12.14 -16.37
CA LYS A 269 -13.66 -13.00 -16.64
C LYS A 269 -13.99 -14.48 -16.48
N LYS A 270 -14.67 -14.87 -15.39
CA LYS A 270 -15.11 -16.24 -15.17
C LYS A 270 -15.99 -16.72 -16.32
N ARG A 271 -16.96 -15.91 -16.74
CA ARG A 271 -17.88 -16.24 -17.85
C ARG A 271 -17.13 -16.48 -19.16
N VAL A 272 -16.17 -15.61 -19.49
CA VAL A 272 -15.37 -15.74 -20.72
C VAL A 272 -14.49 -17.00 -20.70
N LEU A 273 -13.92 -17.36 -19.55
CA LEU A 273 -13.02 -18.50 -19.46
C LEU A 273 -13.73 -19.85 -19.34
N GLU A 274 -14.94 -19.88 -18.76
CA GLU A 274 -15.65 -21.11 -18.43
C GLU A 274 -16.85 -21.38 -19.35
N SER A 275 -17.23 -20.46 -20.21
CA SER A 275 -18.44 -20.58 -21.04
C SER A 275 -18.32 -19.81 -22.37
N ASN A 276 -18.80 -20.42 -23.45
CA ASN A 276 -18.96 -19.75 -24.76
C ASN A 276 -20.27 -18.98 -24.89
N GLN A 277 -21.05 -18.83 -23.80
CA GLN A 277 -22.36 -18.16 -23.84
C GLN A 277 -22.19 -16.66 -23.62
N SER A 278 -22.97 -15.88 -24.33
CA SER A 278 -23.11 -14.44 -24.13
C SER A 278 -23.64 -14.13 -22.73
N GLY A 279 -23.29 -12.95 -22.21
CA GLY A 279 -23.75 -12.44 -20.93
C GLY A 279 -23.80 -10.92 -20.94
N TYR A 280 -24.40 -10.35 -19.91
CA TYR A 280 -24.43 -8.92 -19.69
C TYR A 280 -24.19 -8.63 -18.19
N VAL A 281 -23.64 -7.46 -17.91
CA VAL A 281 -23.46 -6.96 -16.55
C VAL A 281 -24.37 -5.76 -16.37
N PHE A 282 -25.30 -5.85 -15.42
CA PHE A 282 -26.07 -4.71 -14.97
C PHE A 282 -25.30 -3.98 -13.87
N ALA A 283 -24.91 -2.74 -14.13
CA ALA A 283 -24.36 -1.84 -13.15
C ALA A 283 -25.33 -0.68 -12.94
N CYS A 284 -25.94 -0.59 -11.76
CA CYS A 284 -26.65 0.61 -11.37
C CYS A 284 -25.62 1.63 -10.88
N THR A 285 -25.39 2.69 -11.64
CA THR A 285 -24.69 3.88 -11.15
C THR A 285 -25.65 4.64 -10.26
N GLY A 286 -25.46 4.51 -8.93
CA GLY A 286 -26.17 5.33 -7.96
C GLY A 286 -25.57 6.73 -7.86
#